data_024e20a05dacb7fc865db85cea128ce0
#
_entry.id   024e20a05dacb7fc865db85cea128ce0
#
_cell.length_a   1.000
_cell.length_b   1.000
_cell.length_c   1.000
_cell.angle_alpha   90.00
_cell.angle_beta   90.00
_cell.angle_gamma   90.00
#
_symmetry.space_group_name_H-M   'P 1'
#
loop_
_entity.id
_entity.type
_entity.pdbx_description
1 polymer ?
#
loop_
_entity_poly.entity_id
_entity_poly.type
_entity_poly.pdbx_seq_one_letter_code
_entity_poly.pdbx_strand_id
1 'polypeptide(L)'
;MTISQWVQEEQTRAGLLVATPFLLVLSYLVLLSVLLATQEFLTMIALIIAYLVPPAGKETVIPLGIAVGLPWWMVAFTMAFFDFAGGLFMAWNFTLALKIPVVGPWIERLMQGGRKYFDTRPWLEGLYFVGLLIFVMVPFEGSGGISASIIGRMMGMRKYEVLALVTTGALISCFSIALGADYVLALLEHHQVSGISVILLIFVAAGIALVAHYTLRKASIK
;
A
#
# COMPACT_ATOMS: atom_id res chain seq x y z
N MET A 1 -19.83 2.28 -37.79
CA MET A 1 -19.12 1.42 -36.86
C MET A 1 -20.00 0.19 -36.60
N THR A 2 -19.54 -1.00 -36.96
CA THR A 2 -20.35 -2.22 -36.89
C THR A 2 -20.36 -2.71 -35.42
N ILE A 3 -21.43 -3.41 -34.98
CA ILE A 3 -21.55 -3.96 -33.62
C ILE A 3 -20.33 -4.81 -33.25
N SER A 4 -19.76 -5.57 -34.21
CA SER A 4 -18.53 -6.36 -34.02
C SER A 4 -17.29 -5.49 -33.70
N GLN A 5 -17.17 -4.33 -34.33
CA GLN A 5 -16.06 -3.39 -34.08
C GLN A 5 -16.20 -2.76 -32.68
N TRP A 6 -17.41 -2.49 -32.23
CA TRP A 6 -17.69 -1.94 -30.91
C TRP A 6 -17.34 -2.97 -29.80
N VAL A 7 -17.76 -4.21 -29.96
CA VAL A 7 -17.44 -5.32 -29.03
C VAL A 7 -15.93 -5.57 -28.98
N GLN A 8 -15.24 -5.51 -30.10
CA GLN A 8 -13.79 -5.73 -30.17
C GLN A 8 -13.02 -4.58 -29.52
N GLU A 9 -13.47 -3.35 -29.66
CA GLU A 9 -12.87 -2.18 -29.00
C GLU A 9 -13.05 -2.23 -27.48
N GLU A 10 -14.20 -2.65 -26.99
CA GLU A 10 -14.47 -2.79 -25.57
C GLU A 10 -13.65 -3.91 -24.92
N GLN A 11 -13.49 -5.04 -25.62
CA GLN A 11 -12.62 -6.12 -25.17
C GLN A 11 -11.13 -5.71 -25.15
N THR A 12 -10.69 -4.96 -26.15
CA THR A 12 -9.31 -4.46 -26.22
C THR A 12 -9.04 -3.47 -25.11
N ARG A 13 -9.96 -2.55 -24.82
CA ARG A 13 -9.85 -1.61 -23.69
C ARG A 13 -9.80 -2.33 -22.35
N ALA A 14 -10.64 -3.33 -22.14
CA ALA A 14 -10.63 -4.13 -20.92
C ALA A 14 -9.30 -4.90 -20.75
N GLY A 15 -8.79 -5.49 -21.83
CA GLY A 15 -7.49 -6.15 -21.83
C GLY A 15 -6.33 -5.21 -21.50
N LEU A 16 -6.32 -4.01 -22.06
CA LEU A 16 -5.31 -2.99 -21.77
C LEU A 16 -5.35 -2.54 -20.31
N LEU A 17 -6.53 -2.33 -19.72
CA LEU A 17 -6.66 -1.93 -18.32
C LEU A 17 -6.12 -2.99 -17.36
N VAL A 18 -6.26 -4.27 -17.71
CA VAL A 18 -5.69 -5.38 -16.93
C VAL A 18 -4.18 -5.48 -17.15
N ALA A 19 -3.72 -5.36 -18.39
CA ALA A 19 -2.31 -5.55 -18.73
C ALA A 19 -1.40 -4.40 -18.26
N THR A 20 -1.89 -3.16 -18.24
CA THR A 20 -1.09 -1.96 -17.93
C THR A 20 -0.32 -2.07 -16.60
N PRO A 21 -0.91 -2.45 -15.45
CA PRO A 21 -0.19 -2.56 -14.19
C PRO A 21 0.94 -3.60 -14.26
N PHE A 22 0.71 -4.73 -14.93
CA PHE A 22 1.73 -5.78 -15.08
C PHE A 22 2.87 -5.34 -16.01
N LEU A 23 2.58 -4.62 -17.09
CA LEU A 23 3.59 -4.05 -17.97
C LEU A 23 4.44 -3.00 -17.26
N LEU A 24 3.82 -2.17 -16.40
CA LEU A 24 4.53 -1.21 -15.55
C LEU A 24 5.46 -1.93 -14.56
N VAL A 25 4.99 -2.97 -13.89
CA VAL A 25 5.82 -3.77 -12.99
C VAL A 25 6.97 -4.42 -13.75
N LEU A 26 6.70 -5.05 -14.89
CA LEU A 26 7.74 -5.68 -15.71
C LEU A 26 8.80 -4.66 -16.16
N SER A 27 8.37 -3.49 -16.66
CA SER A 27 9.31 -2.43 -17.08
C SER A 27 10.14 -1.91 -15.91
N TYR A 28 9.55 -1.81 -14.72
CA TYR A 28 10.26 -1.42 -13.50
C TYR A 28 11.29 -2.48 -13.07
N LEU A 29 10.94 -3.77 -13.14
CA LEU A 29 11.88 -4.86 -12.84
C LEU A 29 13.04 -4.91 -13.83
N VAL A 30 12.78 -4.67 -15.11
CA VAL A 30 13.85 -4.52 -16.13
C VAL A 30 14.73 -3.33 -15.80
N LEU A 31 14.17 -2.20 -15.42
CA LEU A 31 14.94 -1.03 -15.00
C LEU A 31 15.84 -1.35 -13.78
N LEU A 32 15.29 -2.00 -12.76
CA LEU A 32 16.08 -2.42 -11.59
C LEU A 32 17.22 -3.37 -11.97
N SER A 33 16.99 -4.31 -12.90
CA SER A 33 18.02 -5.26 -13.34
C SER A 33 19.19 -4.59 -14.08
N VAL A 34 18.96 -3.40 -14.65
CA VAL A 34 20.02 -2.60 -15.31
C VAL A 34 20.74 -1.69 -14.31
N LEU A 35 20.04 -1.18 -13.30
CA LEU A 35 20.57 -0.22 -12.32
C LEU A 35 21.34 -0.89 -11.18
N LEU A 36 20.97 -2.10 -10.79
CA LEU A 36 21.52 -2.80 -9.64
C LEU A 36 22.54 -3.87 -10.05
N ALA A 37 23.55 -4.07 -9.21
CA ALA A 37 24.39 -5.25 -9.34
C ALA A 37 23.54 -6.53 -9.13
N THR A 38 23.95 -7.65 -9.74
CA THR A 38 23.17 -8.90 -9.73
C THR A 38 22.75 -9.31 -8.31
N GLN A 39 23.62 -9.18 -7.32
CA GLN A 39 23.33 -9.54 -5.93
C GLN A 39 22.27 -8.60 -5.31
N GLU A 40 22.40 -7.30 -5.53
CA GLU A 40 21.45 -6.30 -5.04
C GLU A 40 20.08 -6.48 -5.69
N PHE A 41 20.05 -6.76 -7.00
CA PHE A 41 18.83 -7.07 -7.73
C PHE A 41 18.11 -8.30 -7.17
N LEU A 42 18.84 -9.40 -6.93
CA LEU A 42 18.27 -10.62 -6.34
C LEU A 42 17.72 -10.36 -4.93
N THR A 43 18.43 -9.57 -4.13
CA THR A 43 17.99 -9.16 -2.80
C THR A 43 16.71 -8.32 -2.90
N MET A 44 16.64 -7.37 -3.83
CA MET A 44 15.43 -6.56 -4.05
C MET A 44 14.25 -7.42 -4.49
N ILE A 45 14.44 -8.38 -5.38
CA ILE A 45 13.40 -9.33 -5.78
C ILE A 45 12.90 -10.14 -4.58
N ALA A 46 13.80 -10.64 -3.72
CA ALA A 46 13.40 -11.37 -2.51
C ALA A 46 12.56 -10.49 -1.56
N LEU A 47 12.90 -9.22 -1.41
CA LEU A 47 12.13 -8.25 -0.63
C LEU A 47 10.76 -7.97 -1.24
N ILE A 48 10.67 -7.83 -2.55
CA ILE A 48 9.40 -7.67 -3.27
C ILE A 48 8.49 -8.89 -3.04
N ILE A 49 9.05 -10.09 -3.17
CA ILE A 49 8.30 -11.33 -2.93
C ILE A 49 7.83 -11.38 -1.47
N ALA A 50 8.72 -11.09 -0.51
CA ALA A 50 8.36 -11.04 0.91
C ALA A 50 7.22 -10.03 1.18
N TYR A 51 7.28 -8.86 0.55
CA TYR A 51 6.25 -7.81 0.67
C TYR A 51 4.88 -8.25 0.12
N LEU A 52 4.87 -9.03 -0.97
CA LEU A 52 3.64 -9.50 -1.59
C LEU A 52 3.02 -10.70 -0.87
N VAL A 53 3.81 -11.43 -0.06
CA VAL A 53 3.38 -12.63 0.65
C VAL A 53 3.20 -12.32 2.15
N PRO A 54 1.97 -12.35 2.68
CA PRO A 54 1.75 -12.20 4.12
C PRO A 54 2.56 -13.24 4.94
N PRO A 55 3.06 -12.91 6.12
CA PRO A 55 2.71 -11.75 6.96
C PRO A 55 3.66 -10.55 6.85
N ALA A 56 4.55 -10.46 5.87
CA ALA A 56 5.49 -9.35 5.80
C ALA A 56 4.84 -8.10 5.19
N GLY A 57 4.96 -6.97 5.88
CA GLY A 57 4.53 -5.66 5.44
C GLY A 57 5.70 -4.70 5.18
N LYS A 58 5.39 -3.48 4.76
CA LYS A 58 6.39 -2.42 4.53
C LYS A 58 7.20 -2.09 5.78
N GLU A 59 6.60 -2.24 6.95
CA GLU A 59 7.23 -2.03 8.26
C GLU A 59 8.36 -3.02 8.58
N THR A 60 8.36 -4.19 7.96
CA THR A 60 9.41 -5.20 8.11
C THR A 60 10.36 -5.23 6.93
N VAL A 61 9.82 -5.15 5.71
CA VAL A 61 10.60 -5.29 4.47
C VAL A 61 11.51 -4.09 4.21
N ILE A 62 11.05 -2.86 4.52
CA ILE A 62 11.84 -1.66 4.30
C ILE A 62 13.08 -1.62 5.23
N PRO A 63 12.94 -1.78 6.57
CA PRO A 63 14.11 -1.82 7.44
C PRO A 63 15.06 -2.97 7.11
N LEU A 64 14.53 -4.14 6.75
CA LEU A 64 15.35 -5.28 6.36
C LEU A 64 16.18 -4.97 5.10
N GLY A 65 15.58 -4.36 4.09
CA GLY A 65 16.27 -3.97 2.86
C GLY A 65 17.42 -3.00 3.10
N ILE A 66 17.23 -2.04 4.02
CA ILE A 66 18.27 -1.09 4.41
C ILE A 66 19.37 -1.81 5.22
N ALA A 67 19.00 -2.68 6.15
CA ALA A 67 19.95 -3.42 6.98
C ALA A 67 20.86 -4.37 6.18
N VAL A 68 20.40 -4.87 5.02
CA VAL A 68 21.25 -5.68 4.11
C VAL A 68 22.04 -4.83 3.10
N GLY A 69 22.05 -3.51 3.25
CA GLY A 69 22.91 -2.58 2.52
C GLY A 69 22.29 -1.96 1.27
N LEU A 70 21.01 -2.15 1.01
CA LEU A 70 20.34 -1.45 -0.11
C LEU A 70 20.09 0.03 0.26
N PRO A 71 20.19 0.95 -0.73
CA PRO A 71 19.90 2.36 -0.50
C PRO A 71 18.47 2.57 0.00
N TRP A 72 18.29 3.28 1.12
CA TRP A 72 16.99 3.50 1.77
C TRP A 72 15.92 4.06 0.84
N TRP A 73 16.30 5.05 0.00
CA TRP A 73 15.39 5.69 -0.95
C TRP A 73 14.92 4.72 -2.06
N MET A 74 15.78 3.79 -2.47
CA MET A 74 15.46 2.80 -3.49
C MET A 74 14.48 1.77 -2.96
N VAL A 75 14.70 1.28 -1.73
CA VAL A 75 13.79 0.35 -1.07
C VAL A 75 12.42 1.01 -0.85
N ALA A 76 12.41 2.26 -0.34
CA ALA A 76 11.18 3.03 -0.13
C ALA A 76 10.40 3.22 -1.43
N PHE A 77 11.09 3.65 -2.49
CA PHE A 77 10.45 3.87 -3.80
C PHE A 77 9.92 2.57 -4.39
N THR A 78 10.66 1.47 -4.28
CA THR A 78 10.23 0.16 -4.77
C THR A 78 8.93 -0.29 -4.09
N MET A 79 8.86 -0.23 -2.76
CA MET A 79 7.65 -0.64 -2.02
C MET A 79 6.46 0.29 -2.34
N ALA A 80 6.68 1.61 -2.41
CA ALA A 80 5.65 2.56 -2.82
C ALA A 80 5.18 2.33 -4.27
N PHE A 81 6.07 1.95 -5.17
CA PHE A 81 5.72 1.61 -6.55
C PHE A 81 4.86 0.34 -6.62
N PHE A 82 5.13 -0.67 -5.81
CA PHE A 82 4.29 -1.86 -5.75
C PHE A 82 2.91 -1.57 -5.13
N ASP A 83 2.82 -0.70 -4.14
CA ASP A 83 1.54 -0.19 -3.63
C ASP A 83 0.77 0.55 -4.72
N PHE A 84 1.44 1.42 -5.49
CA PHE A 84 0.84 2.12 -6.63
C PHE A 84 0.34 1.13 -7.70
N ALA A 85 1.17 0.16 -8.11
CA ALA A 85 0.82 -0.80 -9.15
C ALA A 85 -0.36 -1.70 -8.73
N GLY A 86 -0.35 -2.18 -7.49
CA GLY A 86 -1.47 -2.92 -6.90
C GLY A 86 -2.74 -2.08 -6.79
N GLY A 87 -2.59 -0.82 -6.36
CA GLY A 87 -3.67 0.16 -6.31
C GLY A 87 -4.26 0.46 -7.68
N LEU A 88 -3.42 0.64 -8.68
CA LEU A 88 -3.82 0.86 -10.08
C LEU A 88 -4.61 -0.32 -10.62
N PHE A 89 -4.10 -1.54 -10.40
CA PHE A 89 -4.79 -2.76 -10.80
C PHE A 89 -6.20 -2.82 -10.20
N MET A 90 -6.31 -2.65 -8.89
CA MET A 90 -7.60 -2.75 -8.19
C MET A 90 -8.53 -1.59 -8.50
N ALA A 91 -8.03 -0.34 -8.57
CA ALA A 91 -8.87 0.82 -8.87
C ALA A 91 -9.48 0.78 -10.28
N TRP A 92 -8.74 0.25 -11.26
CA TRP A 92 -9.19 0.15 -12.65
C TRP A 92 -10.01 -1.11 -12.92
N ASN A 93 -9.70 -2.21 -12.24
CA ASN A 93 -10.31 -3.51 -12.48
C ASN A 93 -11.25 -3.94 -11.33
N PHE A 94 -11.74 -2.98 -10.54
CA PHE A 94 -12.63 -3.25 -9.40
C PHE A 94 -13.88 -4.06 -9.79
N THR A 95 -14.42 -3.84 -10.99
CA THR A 95 -15.55 -4.60 -11.52
C THR A 95 -15.24 -6.08 -11.76
N LEU A 96 -13.97 -6.44 -11.99
CA LEU A 96 -13.56 -7.84 -12.08
C LEU A 96 -13.59 -8.50 -10.69
N ALA A 97 -13.21 -7.79 -9.63
CA ALA A 97 -13.29 -8.30 -8.25
C ALA A 97 -14.75 -8.60 -7.85
N LEU A 98 -15.71 -7.81 -8.32
CA LEU A 98 -17.15 -8.04 -8.10
C LEU A 98 -17.66 -9.30 -8.79
N LYS A 99 -17.00 -9.77 -9.86
CA LYS A 99 -17.39 -10.99 -10.59
C LYS A 99 -16.89 -12.28 -9.91
N ILE A 100 -16.01 -12.19 -8.92
CA ILE A 100 -15.52 -13.36 -8.17
C ILE A 100 -16.63 -13.88 -7.26
N PRO A 101 -17.03 -15.18 -7.38
CA PRO A 101 -18.25 -15.71 -6.74
C PRO A 101 -18.28 -15.59 -5.20
N VAL A 102 -17.10 -15.52 -4.54
CA VAL A 102 -17.01 -15.39 -3.07
C VAL A 102 -16.83 -13.93 -2.66
N VAL A 103 -16.02 -13.18 -3.38
CA VAL A 103 -15.60 -11.81 -3.06
C VAL A 103 -16.68 -10.79 -3.46
N GLY A 104 -17.30 -10.97 -4.64
CA GLY A 104 -18.31 -10.05 -5.17
C GLY A 104 -19.49 -9.83 -4.24
N PRO A 105 -20.22 -10.87 -3.83
CA PRO A 105 -21.37 -10.73 -2.93
C PRO A 105 -21.00 -10.15 -1.56
N TRP A 106 -19.78 -10.40 -1.07
CA TRP A 106 -19.29 -9.82 0.18
C TRP A 106 -19.04 -8.32 0.04
N ILE A 107 -18.36 -7.90 -1.04
CA ILE A 107 -18.14 -6.49 -1.37
C ILE A 107 -19.46 -5.75 -1.56
N GLU A 108 -20.41 -6.34 -2.31
CA GLU A 108 -21.72 -5.72 -2.56
C GLU A 108 -22.52 -5.49 -1.27
N ARG A 109 -22.52 -6.46 -0.34
CA ARG A 109 -23.17 -6.30 0.98
C ARG A 109 -22.54 -5.15 1.79
N LEU A 110 -21.21 -5.05 1.79
CA LEU A 110 -20.50 -3.96 2.46
C LEU A 110 -20.82 -2.61 1.82
N MET A 111 -20.85 -2.53 0.48
CA MET A 111 -21.23 -1.31 -0.25
C MET A 111 -22.65 -0.86 0.07
N GLN A 112 -23.62 -1.78 0.08
CA GLN A 112 -25.02 -1.46 0.39
C GLN A 112 -25.18 -0.94 1.82
N GLY A 113 -24.51 -1.59 2.80
CA GLY A 113 -24.50 -1.14 4.20
C GLY A 113 -23.83 0.23 4.36
N GLY A 114 -22.68 0.44 3.70
CA GLY A 114 -21.94 1.69 3.71
C GLY A 114 -22.74 2.84 3.09
N ARG A 115 -23.22 2.71 1.85
CA ARG A 115 -23.98 3.76 1.15
C ARG A 115 -25.14 4.29 1.98
N LYS A 116 -25.98 3.40 2.54
CA LYS A 116 -27.12 3.81 3.36
C LYS A 116 -26.73 4.65 4.59
N TYR A 117 -25.54 4.40 5.17
CA TYR A 117 -25.02 5.16 6.30
C TYR A 117 -24.48 6.53 5.87
N PHE A 118 -23.97 6.62 4.65
CA PHE A 118 -23.25 7.76 4.13
C PHE A 118 -24.16 8.77 3.45
N ASP A 119 -25.18 8.32 2.71
CA ASP A 119 -26.18 9.19 2.10
C ASP A 119 -26.90 10.10 3.12
N THR A 120 -26.88 9.72 4.40
CA THR A 120 -27.46 10.51 5.48
C THR A 120 -26.53 11.56 6.10
N ARG A 121 -25.24 11.59 5.68
CA ARG A 121 -24.21 12.44 6.34
C ARG A 121 -23.18 12.99 5.37
N PRO A 122 -23.51 14.04 4.58
CA PRO A 122 -22.59 14.58 3.53
C PRO A 122 -21.24 15.09 4.08
N TRP A 123 -21.18 15.51 5.34
CA TRP A 123 -19.93 15.97 5.96
C TRP A 123 -18.86 14.85 6.11
N LEU A 124 -19.29 13.58 6.02
CA LEU A 124 -18.38 12.43 6.06
C LEU A 124 -17.56 12.28 4.76
N GLU A 125 -17.99 12.88 3.63
CA GLU A 125 -17.24 12.75 2.36
C GLU A 125 -15.79 13.24 2.50
N GLY A 126 -15.56 14.37 3.17
CA GLY A 126 -14.19 14.86 3.45
C GLY A 126 -13.38 13.93 4.36
N LEU A 127 -14.05 13.23 5.28
CA LEU A 127 -13.40 12.26 6.17
C LEU A 127 -12.95 10.97 5.45
N TYR A 128 -13.56 10.63 4.31
CA TYR A 128 -13.13 9.44 3.54
C TYR A 128 -11.76 9.63 2.93
N PHE A 129 -11.52 10.80 2.33
CA PHE A 129 -10.22 11.11 1.74
C PHE A 129 -9.11 11.04 2.79
N VAL A 130 -9.33 11.72 3.92
CA VAL A 130 -8.37 11.72 5.04
C VAL A 130 -8.26 10.32 5.65
N GLY A 131 -9.38 9.63 5.86
CA GLY A 131 -9.40 8.29 6.43
C GLY A 131 -8.68 7.27 5.56
N LEU A 132 -8.88 7.30 4.25
CA LEU A 132 -8.19 6.41 3.31
C LEU A 132 -6.69 6.73 3.24
N LEU A 133 -6.32 8.01 3.23
CA LEU A 133 -4.93 8.44 3.26
C LEU A 133 -4.22 7.93 4.52
N ILE A 134 -4.83 8.16 5.69
CA ILE A 134 -4.30 7.68 6.98
C ILE A 134 -4.22 6.16 6.99
N PHE A 135 -5.22 5.45 6.44
CA PHE A 135 -5.21 3.99 6.34
C PHE A 135 -3.98 3.48 5.58
N VAL A 136 -3.60 4.12 4.47
CA VAL A 136 -2.40 3.75 3.69
C VAL A 136 -1.13 4.15 4.42
N MET A 137 -1.15 5.26 5.16
CA MET A 137 0.01 5.76 5.90
C MET A 137 0.35 4.91 7.13
N VAL A 138 -0.65 4.35 7.80
CA VAL A 138 -0.41 3.52 8.99
C VAL A 138 0.23 2.20 8.57
N PRO A 139 1.44 1.89 9.06
CA PRO A 139 2.16 0.67 8.69
C PRO A 139 1.58 -0.52 9.45
N PHE A 140 0.68 -1.27 8.83
CA PHE A 140 0.21 -2.55 9.31
C PHE A 140 -0.12 -3.49 8.15
N GLU A 141 -0.15 -4.77 8.43
CA GLU A 141 -0.49 -5.78 7.44
C GLU A 141 -1.85 -5.50 6.80
N GLY A 142 -1.88 -5.45 5.47
CA GLY A 142 -3.10 -5.18 4.72
C GLY A 142 -3.42 -3.69 4.47
N SER A 143 -2.60 -2.73 4.93
CA SER A 143 -2.74 -1.31 4.60
C SER A 143 -2.19 -0.92 3.22
N GLY A 144 -1.78 -1.90 2.42
CA GLY A 144 -1.19 -1.68 1.11
C GLY A 144 -2.18 -1.18 0.04
N GLY A 145 -1.65 -0.84 -1.12
CA GLY A 145 -2.39 -0.23 -2.22
C GLY A 145 -3.61 -1.01 -2.70
N ILE A 146 -3.56 -2.35 -2.66
CA ILE A 146 -4.67 -3.22 -3.06
C ILE A 146 -5.87 -3.03 -2.12
N SER A 147 -5.67 -3.20 -0.80
CA SER A 147 -6.74 -3.11 0.19
C SER A 147 -7.34 -1.71 0.27
N ALA A 148 -6.49 -0.69 0.25
CA ALA A 148 -6.94 0.71 0.23
C ALA A 148 -7.76 1.04 -1.01
N SER A 149 -7.37 0.52 -2.18
CA SER A 149 -8.13 0.72 -3.42
C SER A 149 -9.48 0.03 -3.39
N ILE A 150 -9.57 -1.17 -2.82
CA ILE A 150 -10.86 -1.85 -2.60
C ILE A 150 -11.75 -0.99 -1.71
N ILE A 151 -11.24 -0.55 -0.56
CA ILE A 151 -11.99 0.28 0.40
C ILE A 151 -12.46 1.59 -0.26
N GLY A 152 -11.57 2.34 -0.91
CA GLY A 152 -11.92 3.58 -1.58
C GLY A 152 -12.98 3.39 -2.66
N ARG A 153 -12.86 2.34 -3.49
CA ARG A 153 -13.86 2.01 -4.51
C ARG A 153 -15.19 1.57 -3.91
N MET A 154 -15.19 0.84 -2.81
CA MET A 154 -16.40 0.48 -2.07
C MET A 154 -17.11 1.69 -1.49
N MET A 155 -16.37 2.71 -1.05
CA MET A 155 -16.91 3.98 -0.56
C MET A 155 -17.46 4.87 -1.70
N GLY A 156 -17.35 4.44 -2.96
CA GLY A 156 -17.87 5.16 -4.11
C GLY A 156 -16.92 6.21 -4.69
N MET A 157 -15.67 6.27 -4.23
CA MET A 157 -14.67 7.20 -4.75
C MET A 157 -14.34 6.89 -6.21
N ARG A 158 -13.98 7.92 -6.96
CA ARG A 158 -13.54 7.77 -8.35
C ARG A 158 -12.19 7.06 -8.41
N LYS A 159 -11.97 6.27 -9.46
CA LYS A 159 -10.73 5.51 -9.63
C LYS A 159 -9.44 6.34 -9.53
N TYR A 160 -9.46 7.57 -10.03
CA TYR A 160 -8.30 8.47 -9.99
C TYR A 160 -8.08 9.08 -8.60
N GLU A 161 -9.15 9.37 -7.85
CA GLU A 161 -9.08 9.86 -6.47
C GLU A 161 -8.46 8.79 -5.56
N VAL A 162 -8.94 7.56 -5.68
CA VAL A 162 -8.37 6.41 -4.94
C VAL A 162 -6.90 6.23 -5.26
N LEU A 163 -6.54 6.25 -6.56
CA LEU A 163 -5.17 6.08 -6.99
C LEU A 163 -4.26 7.20 -6.46
N ALA A 164 -4.71 8.46 -6.51
CA ALA A 164 -3.95 9.59 -5.99
C ALA A 164 -3.70 9.46 -4.48
N LEU A 165 -4.73 9.08 -3.70
CA LEU A 165 -4.60 8.90 -2.25
C LEU A 165 -3.70 7.73 -1.89
N VAL A 166 -3.85 6.59 -2.58
CA VAL A 166 -3.00 5.41 -2.37
C VAL A 166 -1.55 5.73 -2.70
N THR A 167 -1.29 6.38 -3.83
CA THR A 167 0.07 6.76 -4.24
C THR A 167 0.71 7.71 -3.25
N THR A 168 -0.01 8.78 -2.87
CA THR A 168 0.49 9.77 -1.91
C THR A 168 0.73 9.14 -0.53
N GLY A 169 -0.22 8.35 -0.04
CA GLY A 169 -0.10 7.65 1.25
C GLY A 169 1.04 6.64 1.26
N ALA A 170 1.21 5.88 0.18
CA ALA A 170 2.31 4.92 0.05
C ALA A 170 3.68 5.61 0.01
N LEU A 171 3.82 6.70 -0.76
CA LEU A 171 5.05 7.48 -0.79
C LEU A 171 5.38 8.02 0.60
N ILE A 172 4.47 8.72 1.26
CA ILE A 172 4.70 9.27 2.60
C ILE A 172 5.07 8.16 3.58
N SER A 173 4.31 7.06 3.61
CA SER A 173 4.55 5.94 4.53
C SER A 173 5.89 5.27 4.28
N CYS A 174 6.18 4.83 3.05
CA CYS A 174 7.40 4.10 2.73
C CYS A 174 8.65 4.95 2.97
N PHE A 175 8.62 6.23 2.58
CA PHE A 175 9.75 7.13 2.81
C PHE A 175 9.93 7.47 4.30
N SER A 176 8.84 7.64 5.06
CA SER A 176 8.91 7.87 6.51
C SER A 176 9.51 6.67 7.24
N ILE A 177 9.09 5.44 6.88
CA ILE A 177 9.66 4.21 7.45
C ILE A 177 11.13 4.07 7.08
N ALA A 178 11.49 4.33 5.83
CA ALA A 178 12.86 4.19 5.35
C ALA A 178 13.81 5.19 6.02
N LEU A 179 13.41 6.47 6.12
CA LEU A 179 14.19 7.49 6.83
C LEU A 179 14.36 7.15 8.31
N GLY A 180 13.28 6.67 8.96
CA GLY A 180 13.36 6.23 10.35
C GLY A 180 14.28 5.04 10.55
N ALA A 181 14.21 4.04 9.67
CA ALA A 181 15.06 2.86 9.71
C ALA A 181 16.55 3.19 9.44
N ASP A 182 16.82 4.01 8.42
CA ASP A 182 18.17 4.45 8.06
C ASP A 182 18.81 5.23 9.23
N TYR A 183 18.07 6.14 9.83
CA TYR A 183 18.52 6.88 11.00
C TYR A 183 18.85 5.98 12.20
N VAL A 184 17.98 5.00 12.49
CA VAL A 184 18.21 4.04 13.59
C VAL A 184 19.44 3.16 13.33
N LEU A 185 19.60 2.67 12.10
CA LEU A 185 20.76 1.85 11.73
C LEU A 185 22.06 2.66 11.80
N ALA A 186 22.07 3.89 11.31
CA ALA A 186 23.22 4.79 11.40
C ALA A 186 23.62 5.07 12.87
N LEU A 187 22.66 5.22 13.78
CA LEU A 187 22.93 5.37 15.21
C LEU A 187 23.57 4.12 15.82
N LEU A 188 23.14 2.94 15.41
CA LEU A 188 23.70 1.68 15.91
C LEU A 188 25.13 1.45 15.42
N GLU A 189 25.44 1.82 14.17
CA GLU A 189 26.77 1.67 13.59
C GLU A 189 27.81 2.63 14.20
N HIS A 190 27.42 3.87 14.47
CA HIS A 190 28.37 4.89 14.95
C HIS A 190 28.61 4.88 16.47
N HIS A 191 28.03 3.97 17.24
CA HIS A 191 28.11 3.94 18.71
C HIS A 191 27.79 5.31 19.40
N GLN A 192 27.28 6.26 18.66
CA GLN A 192 26.85 7.56 19.17
C GLN A 192 25.40 7.51 19.61
N VAL A 193 25.10 6.63 20.53
CA VAL A 193 23.77 6.63 21.16
C VAL A 193 23.74 7.85 22.10
N SER A 194 23.42 9.02 21.57
CA SER A 194 23.13 10.18 22.42
C SER A 194 21.90 9.87 23.26
N GLY A 195 21.86 10.32 24.53
CA GLY A 195 20.70 10.09 25.40
C GLY A 195 19.37 10.54 24.77
N ILE A 196 19.38 11.51 23.86
CA ILE A 196 18.23 12.01 23.10
C ILE A 196 17.70 10.91 22.16
N SER A 197 18.56 10.16 21.47
CA SER A 197 18.17 9.07 20.55
C SER A 197 17.50 7.92 21.28
N VAL A 198 17.99 7.56 22.46
CA VAL A 198 17.37 6.54 23.34
C VAL A 198 15.98 7.01 23.80
N ILE A 199 15.86 8.25 24.21
CA ILE A 199 14.59 8.83 24.64
C ILE A 199 13.58 8.81 23.49
N LEU A 200 13.98 9.18 22.27
CA LEU A 200 13.11 9.19 21.09
C LEU A 200 12.64 7.77 20.74
N LEU A 201 13.55 6.78 20.81
CA LEU A 201 13.23 5.36 20.57
C LEU A 201 12.26 4.83 21.62
N ILE A 202 12.45 5.19 22.91
CA ILE A 202 11.54 4.83 23.99
C ILE A 202 10.17 5.47 23.80
N PHE A 203 10.09 6.76 23.37
CA PHE A 203 8.82 7.41 23.10
C PHE A 203 8.06 6.78 21.93
N VAL A 204 8.75 6.42 20.85
CA VAL A 204 8.15 5.73 19.69
C VAL A 204 7.67 4.34 20.12
N ALA A 205 8.49 3.56 20.82
CA ALA A 205 8.12 2.24 21.33
C ALA A 205 6.94 2.30 22.32
N ALA A 206 6.94 3.29 23.22
CA ALA A 206 5.84 3.52 24.16
C ALA A 206 4.55 3.93 23.44
N GLY A 207 4.65 4.77 22.40
CA GLY A 207 3.51 5.16 21.56
C GLY A 207 2.89 3.95 20.85
N ILE A 208 3.72 3.10 20.24
CA ILE A 208 3.28 1.87 19.59
C ILE A 208 2.64 0.92 20.61
N ALA A 209 3.25 0.72 21.78
CA ALA A 209 2.73 -0.11 22.84
C ALA A 209 1.39 0.40 23.40
N LEU A 210 1.23 1.71 23.51
CA LEU A 210 -0.01 2.35 23.98
C LEU A 210 -1.14 2.15 22.97
N VAL A 211 -0.86 2.34 21.68
CA VAL A 211 -1.83 2.10 20.60
C VAL A 211 -2.21 0.63 20.55
N ALA A 212 -1.23 -0.28 20.61
CA ALA A 212 -1.46 -1.72 20.64
C ALA A 212 -2.30 -2.14 21.88
N HIS A 213 -1.97 -1.61 23.06
CA HIS A 213 -2.72 -1.89 24.30
C HIS A 213 -4.15 -1.37 24.23
N TYR A 214 -4.36 -0.18 23.68
CA TYR A 214 -5.69 0.42 23.52
C TYR A 214 -6.55 -0.37 22.54
N THR A 215 -5.99 -0.83 21.42
CA THR A 215 -6.68 -1.63 20.42
C THR A 215 -7.04 -3.02 20.95
N LEU A 216 -6.12 -3.69 21.66
CA LEU A 216 -6.35 -5.00 22.26
C LEU A 216 -7.40 -4.94 23.38
N ARG A 217 -7.38 -3.91 24.22
CA ARG A 217 -8.37 -3.72 25.29
C ARG A 217 -9.79 -3.49 24.75
N LYS A 218 -9.89 -2.79 23.60
CA LYS A 218 -11.19 -2.55 22.94
C LYS A 218 -11.73 -3.81 22.26
N ALA A 219 -10.87 -4.73 21.84
CA ALA A 219 -11.25 -6.01 21.27
C ALA A 219 -11.71 -7.02 22.33
N SER A 220 -11.24 -6.89 23.59
CA SER A 220 -11.61 -7.78 24.73
C SER A 220 -12.93 -7.43 25.42
N ILE A 221 -13.55 -6.28 25.08
CA ILE A 221 -14.81 -5.80 25.69
C ILE A 221 -16.03 -6.08 24.78
N LYS A 222 -15.80 -6.71 23.63
CA LYS A 222 -16.87 -7.24 22.75
C LYS A 222 -16.91 -8.76 22.80
#